data_f3329a1a19cedcb3690c9c395ab2a213
#
_entry.id   f3329a1a19cedcb3690c9c395ab2a213
#
_cell.length_a   1.000
_cell.length_b   1.000
_cell.length_c   1.000
_cell.angle_alpha   90.00
_cell.angle_beta   90.00
_cell.angle_gamma   90.00
#
_symmetry.space_group_name_H-M   'P 1'
#
loop_
_entity.id
_entity.type
_entity.pdbx_description
1 polymer ?
#
loop_
_entity_poly.entity_id
_entity_poly.type
_entity_poly.pdbx_seq_one_letter_code
_entity_poly.pdbx_strand_id
1 'polypeptide(L)'
;MKPTALIILDGYGLNDTVAGNAIKAAKTPNLDTYFADYPNTILYASGMSVGLPDGQMGNSEVGHTNIGAGRVVYQELTRITKSIDDGDFFKNEALLKAVENCKKNDSAIHFIGLLSDGGVHSHINHLFGLIDFAKAEGLKKVYIHCIMDGRDVSPTSGVDFLKMLSDKLDACGVGEIATVNGRYYAMDRDTNWNRVEKAYDAMVRGIGAKTDDIQAMMKKSYETLDENGAAITDEFIVPTVVTKDGAPVGKISANDSVIFFNFRPDRAREITRTLVDPEFTGFKREFFPLYYVCMTQYDASMPNVDIAFKPESLTNTFGEYISKKGLKQLRIAETEKYAHVTFFFNGGVETVYEGEDRKLIPSPKVATYDMQPEMSAYQVADACVELINQDKYDCIVLNFANCDMVGHTGVFDAAKSAVEAVDECLGKVVDALMMKDAAILITADHGNADCMVDPDNGDVFTAHTTNPVPLLVMGVGDKELKKGKLADLAPTMLDIMGLEKPAEMTGESLIVK
;
A
#
# COMPACT_ATOMS: atom_id res chain seq x y z
N MET A 1 -26.22 4.34 25.80
CA MET A 1 -25.65 3.84 24.53
C MET A 1 -25.40 2.37 24.72
N LYS A 2 -25.65 1.54 23.69
CA LYS A 2 -25.41 0.09 23.77
C LYS A 2 -23.91 -0.15 23.54
N PRO A 3 -23.20 -0.93 24.40
CA PRO A 3 -21.81 -1.28 24.15
C PRO A 3 -21.67 -1.97 22.79
N THR A 4 -20.61 -1.65 22.04
CA THR A 4 -20.39 -2.20 20.69
C THR A 4 -19.02 -2.85 20.62
N ALA A 5 -18.96 -4.10 20.15
CA ALA A 5 -17.69 -4.81 19.99
C ALA A 5 -17.44 -5.15 18.52
N LEU A 6 -16.22 -4.95 18.06
CA LEU A 6 -15.69 -5.44 16.80
C LEU A 6 -14.66 -6.53 17.12
N ILE A 7 -14.93 -7.74 16.66
CA ILE A 7 -14.05 -8.90 16.79
C ILE A 7 -13.52 -9.25 15.40
N ILE A 8 -12.22 -9.21 15.23
CA ILE A 8 -11.53 -9.49 13.96
C ILE A 8 -10.86 -10.85 14.09
N LEU A 9 -11.27 -11.78 13.26
CA LEU A 9 -10.67 -13.11 13.10
C LEU A 9 -9.64 -13.00 11.97
N ASP A 10 -8.43 -12.57 12.30
CA ASP A 10 -7.37 -12.25 11.32
C ASP A 10 -7.08 -13.45 10.40
N GLY A 11 -7.15 -13.24 9.09
CA GLY A 11 -6.93 -14.28 8.09
C GLY A 11 -8.10 -15.25 7.86
N TYR A 12 -9.31 -14.96 8.37
CA TYR A 12 -10.50 -15.79 8.20
C TYR A 12 -11.28 -15.42 6.92
N GLY A 13 -10.84 -15.95 5.77
CA GLY A 13 -11.50 -15.75 4.48
C GLY A 13 -12.71 -16.67 4.24
N LEU A 14 -13.53 -16.30 3.28
CA LEU A 14 -14.64 -17.10 2.79
C LEU A 14 -14.27 -17.75 1.45
N ASN A 15 -14.24 -19.08 1.41
CA ASN A 15 -13.93 -19.85 0.21
C ASN A 15 -14.86 -21.06 0.12
N ASP A 16 -15.50 -21.27 -1.03
CA ASP A 16 -16.39 -22.41 -1.25
C ASP A 16 -15.64 -23.73 -1.45
N THR A 17 -14.37 -23.68 -1.82
CA THR A 17 -13.51 -24.85 -1.99
C THR A 17 -13.24 -25.50 -0.63
N VAL A 18 -13.38 -26.84 -0.57
CA VAL A 18 -13.13 -27.61 0.65
C VAL A 18 -11.66 -28.08 0.74
N ALA A 19 -11.09 -28.43 -0.41
CA ALA A 19 -9.70 -28.88 -0.47
C ALA A 19 -8.74 -27.74 -0.05
N GLY A 20 -7.86 -28.01 0.91
CA GLY A 20 -6.91 -27.01 1.40
C GLY A 20 -7.53 -25.88 2.25
N ASN A 21 -8.80 -25.97 2.63
CA ASN A 21 -9.49 -24.98 3.43
C ASN A 21 -9.53 -25.41 4.90
N ALA A 22 -8.65 -24.85 5.72
CA ALA A 22 -8.55 -25.20 7.14
C ALA A 22 -9.79 -24.74 7.93
N ILE A 23 -10.45 -23.66 7.51
CA ILE A 23 -11.66 -23.12 8.13
C ILE A 23 -12.81 -24.13 7.97
N LYS A 24 -13.05 -24.63 6.75
CA LYS A 24 -14.08 -25.63 6.50
C LYS A 24 -13.79 -27.01 7.10
N ALA A 25 -12.52 -27.32 7.34
CA ALA A 25 -12.13 -28.58 7.98
C ALA A 25 -12.21 -28.53 9.51
N ALA A 26 -12.21 -27.35 10.10
CA ALA A 26 -12.27 -27.13 11.54
C ALA A 26 -13.67 -27.36 12.10
N LYS A 27 -13.74 -27.71 13.39
CA LYS A 27 -15.00 -27.77 14.14
C LYS A 27 -15.24 -26.43 14.79
N THR A 28 -16.26 -25.73 14.33
CA THR A 28 -16.56 -24.34 14.72
C THR A 28 -18.01 -24.20 15.22
N PRO A 29 -18.42 -24.92 16.30
CA PRO A 29 -19.82 -24.96 16.73
C PRO A 29 -20.40 -23.59 17.11
N ASN A 30 -19.58 -22.67 17.62
CA ASN A 30 -20.02 -21.32 17.94
C ASN A 30 -20.27 -20.50 16.67
N LEU A 31 -19.30 -20.44 15.75
CA LEU A 31 -19.44 -19.74 14.47
C LEU A 31 -20.57 -20.35 13.63
N ASP A 32 -20.69 -21.68 13.57
CA ASP A 32 -21.76 -22.36 12.85
C ASP A 32 -23.15 -21.92 13.37
N THR A 33 -23.31 -21.84 14.69
CA THR A 33 -24.53 -21.33 15.31
C THR A 33 -24.77 -19.87 15.00
N TYR A 34 -23.72 -19.04 15.11
CA TYR A 34 -23.86 -17.60 14.89
C TYR A 34 -24.21 -17.28 13.44
N PHE A 35 -23.61 -17.96 12.47
CA PHE A 35 -23.97 -17.80 11.05
C PHE A 35 -25.39 -18.27 10.73
N ALA A 36 -25.92 -19.27 11.46
CA ALA A 36 -27.28 -19.74 11.26
C ALA A 36 -28.33 -18.81 11.89
N ASP A 37 -28.05 -18.24 13.05
CA ASP A 37 -29.04 -17.55 13.88
C ASP A 37 -29.02 -16.01 13.75
N TYR A 38 -27.95 -15.41 13.21
CA TYR A 38 -27.80 -13.96 13.17
C TYR A 38 -27.57 -13.41 11.75
N PRO A 39 -27.98 -12.15 11.50
CA PRO A 39 -27.71 -11.48 10.24
C PRO A 39 -26.23 -11.50 9.85
N ASN A 40 -25.95 -11.92 8.64
CA ASN A 40 -24.59 -11.97 8.13
C ASN A 40 -24.52 -11.60 6.64
N THR A 41 -23.35 -11.19 6.20
CA THR A 41 -23.07 -10.81 4.83
C THR A 41 -21.57 -10.98 4.53
N ILE A 42 -21.14 -10.57 3.35
CA ILE A 42 -19.72 -10.60 2.95
C ILE A 42 -19.15 -9.19 2.79
N LEU A 43 -17.86 -9.06 3.09
CA LEU A 43 -17.07 -7.86 2.84
C LEU A 43 -15.95 -8.17 1.86
N TYR A 44 -15.72 -7.25 0.92
CA TYR A 44 -14.56 -7.29 0.04
C TYR A 44 -13.33 -6.73 0.78
N ALA A 45 -12.27 -7.55 0.84
CA ALA A 45 -11.07 -7.29 1.64
C ALA A 45 -9.78 -7.29 0.79
N SER A 46 -9.89 -7.14 -0.54
CA SER A 46 -8.76 -7.17 -1.47
C SER A 46 -8.93 -6.15 -2.59
N GLY A 47 -7.88 -5.93 -3.36
CA GLY A 47 -7.88 -5.07 -4.54
C GLY A 47 -8.40 -3.65 -4.25
N MET A 48 -9.10 -3.06 -5.20
CA MET A 48 -9.63 -1.69 -5.12
C MET A 48 -10.55 -1.44 -3.91
N SER A 49 -11.17 -2.48 -3.38
CA SER A 49 -12.05 -2.36 -2.20
C SER A 49 -11.31 -1.95 -0.93
N VAL A 50 -10.00 -2.14 -0.89
CA VAL A 50 -9.12 -1.75 0.23
C VAL A 50 -7.99 -0.81 -0.20
N GLY A 51 -8.04 -0.27 -1.43
CA GLY A 51 -7.07 0.70 -1.93
C GLY A 51 -5.79 0.09 -2.50
N LEU A 52 -5.82 -1.20 -2.86
CA LEU A 52 -4.76 -1.93 -3.55
C LEU A 52 -5.11 -2.10 -5.04
N PRO A 53 -4.14 -2.39 -5.91
CA PRO A 53 -4.41 -2.77 -7.30
C PRO A 53 -5.39 -3.95 -7.40
N ASP A 54 -6.14 -4.03 -8.50
CA ASP A 54 -7.02 -5.17 -8.78
C ASP A 54 -6.25 -6.49 -8.75
N GLY A 55 -6.85 -7.52 -8.14
CA GLY A 55 -6.25 -8.83 -7.99
C GLY A 55 -5.17 -8.94 -6.91
N GLN A 56 -4.79 -7.84 -6.27
CA GLN A 56 -3.86 -7.89 -5.15
C GLN A 56 -4.58 -8.27 -3.86
N MET A 57 -4.05 -9.27 -3.15
CA MET A 57 -4.54 -9.72 -1.85
C MET A 57 -4.43 -8.62 -0.80
N GLY A 58 -5.39 -8.55 0.12
CA GLY A 58 -5.33 -7.70 1.29
C GLY A 58 -4.24 -8.15 2.27
N ASN A 59 -4.02 -7.33 3.29
CA ASN A 59 -3.15 -7.65 4.42
C ASN A 59 -3.64 -6.94 5.67
N SER A 60 -3.10 -7.32 6.83
CA SER A 60 -3.59 -6.81 8.13
C SER A 60 -3.38 -5.30 8.29
N GLU A 61 -2.28 -4.73 7.78
CA GLU A 61 -2.02 -3.28 7.85
C GLU A 61 -3.08 -2.50 7.07
N VAL A 62 -3.30 -2.88 5.81
CA VAL A 62 -4.30 -2.25 4.94
C VAL A 62 -5.72 -2.49 5.47
N GLY A 63 -6.04 -3.71 5.87
CA GLY A 63 -7.36 -4.08 6.39
C GLY A 63 -7.74 -3.26 7.61
N HIS A 64 -6.90 -3.26 8.65
CA HIS A 64 -7.16 -2.51 9.88
C HIS A 64 -7.18 -0.99 9.66
N THR A 65 -6.34 -0.47 8.75
CA THR A 65 -6.36 0.96 8.39
C THR A 65 -7.70 1.34 7.74
N ASN A 66 -8.20 0.55 6.79
CA ASN A 66 -9.49 0.80 6.15
C ASN A 66 -10.66 0.71 7.15
N ILE A 67 -10.65 -0.29 8.03
CA ILE A 67 -11.67 -0.46 9.08
C ILE A 67 -11.70 0.78 9.98
N GLY A 68 -10.56 1.17 10.52
CA GLY A 68 -10.46 2.29 11.46
C GLY A 68 -10.69 3.65 10.82
N ALA A 69 -10.29 3.84 9.56
CA ALA A 69 -10.49 5.09 8.82
C ALA A 69 -11.95 5.28 8.35
N GLY A 70 -12.75 4.22 8.26
CA GLY A 70 -14.11 4.28 7.72
C GLY A 70 -14.19 4.74 6.27
N ARG A 71 -13.09 4.56 5.53
CA ARG A 71 -12.92 4.93 4.11
C ARG A 71 -11.87 4.05 3.45
N VAL A 72 -11.94 3.93 2.12
CA VAL A 72 -10.86 3.26 1.38
C VAL A 72 -9.63 4.14 1.41
N VAL A 73 -8.54 3.60 1.97
CA VAL A 73 -7.22 4.26 2.02
C VAL A 73 -6.37 3.71 0.89
N TYR A 74 -6.25 4.48 -0.17
CA TYR A 74 -5.50 4.05 -1.36
C TYR A 74 -4.00 4.07 -1.09
N GLN A 75 -3.31 2.96 -1.42
CA GLN A 75 -1.86 2.95 -1.51
C GLN A 75 -1.39 3.86 -2.66
N GLU A 76 -0.16 4.39 -2.59
CA GLU A 76 0.30 5.42 -3.53
C GLU A 76 0.19 4.99 -5.00
N LEU A 77 0.54 3.73 -5.33
CA LEU A 77 0.36 3.19 -6.68
C LEU A 77 -1.09 3.32 -7.16
N THR A 78 -2.01 2.84 -6.36
CA THR A 78 -3.45 2.83 -6.69
C THR A 78 -4.03 4.25 -6.69
N ARG A 79 -3.60 5.09 -5.75
CA ARG A 79 -4.02 6.49 -5.63
C ARG A 79 -3.67 7.30 -6.88
N ILE A 80 -2.44 7.16 -7.37
CA ILE A 80 -1.98 7.85 -8.57
C ILE A 80 -2.69 7.30 -9.81
N THR A 81 -2.76 5.96 -9.95
CA THR A 81 -3.47 5.32 -11.07
C THR A 81 -4.92 5.78 -11.12
N LYS A 82 -5.63 5.73 -9.99
CA LYS A 82 -7.02 6.20 -9.89
C LYS A 82 -7.16 7.68 -10.26
N SER A 83 -6.23 8.53 -9.82
CA SER A 83 -6.24 9.96 -10.16
C SER A 83 -6.09 10.20 -11.66
N ILE A 84 -5.32 9.36 -12.37
CA ILE A 84 -5.20 9.39 -13.84
C ILE A 84 -6.52 8.99 -14.49
N ASP A 85 -7.11 7.88 -14.04
CA ASP A 85 -8.35 7.32 -14.60
C ASP A 85 -9.55 8.27 -14.39
N ASP A 86 -9.64 8.90 -13.22
CA ASP A 86 -10.69 9.87 -12.88
C ASP A 86 -10.46 11.25 -13.54
N GLY A 87 -9.27 11.50 -14.08
CA GLY A 87 -8.89 12.76 -14.71
C GLY A 87 -8.45 13.88 -13.76
N ASP A 88 -8.37 13.61 -12.46
CA ASP A 88 -7.91 14.61 -11.46
C ASP A 88 -6.40 14.84 -11.51
N PHE A 89 -5.65 13.85 -11.97
CA PHE A 89 -4.22 13.96 -12.24
C PHE A 89 -3.90 15.16 -13.14
N PHE A 90 -4.73 15.40 -14.16
CA PHE A 90 -4.56 16.49 -15.13
C PHE A 90 -4.92 17.87 -14.56
N LYS A 91 -5.47 17.91 -13.35
CA LYS A 91 -5.79 19.14 -12.59
C LYS A 91 -4.88 19.35 -11.39
N ASN A 92 -3.87 18.48 -11.21
CA ASN A 92 -2.98 18.55 -10.07
C ASN A 92 -2.18 19.86 -10.07
N GLU A 93 -2.29 20.62 -8.98
CA GLU A 93 -1.74 21.97 -8.86
C GLU A 93 -0.20 22.01 -9.04
N ALA A 94 0.53 21.05 -8.49
CA ALA A 94 1.98 21.00 -8.60
C ALA A 94 2.44 20.70 -10.04
N LEU A 95 1.73 19.80 -10.74
CA LEU A 95 1.99 19.47 -12.13
C LEU A 95 1.66 20.67 -13.05
N LEU A 96 0.54 21.36 -12.82
CA LEU A 96 0.17 22.57 -13.58
C LEU A 96 1.19 23.69 -13.39
N LYS A 97 1.69 23.91 -12.19
CA LYS A 97 2.77 24.90 -11.93
C LYS A 97 4.07 24.56 -12.66
N ALA A 98 4.40 23.26 -12.80
CA ALA A 98 5.56 22.84 -13.59
C ALA A 98 5.39 23.22 -15.07
N VAL A 99 4.18 23.07 -15.62
CA VAL A 99 3.85 23.51 -16.98
C VAL A 99 3.91 25.03 -17.12
N GLU A 100 3.34 25.77 -16.15
CA GLU A 100 3.40 27.25 -16.14
C GLU A 100 4.83 27.76 -16.14
N ASN A 101 5.71 27.11 -15.34
CA ASN A 101 7.14 27.42 -15.33
C ASN A 101 7.78 27.24 -16.72
N CYS A 102 7.51 26.13 -17.40
CA CYS A 102 8.02 25.88 -18.74
C CYS A 102 7.52 26.92 -19.75
N LYS A 103 6.22 27.23 -19.73
CA LYS A 103 5.62 28.24 -20.63
C LYS A 103 6.20 29.64 -20.38
N LYS A 104 6.42 30.02 -19.11
CA LYS A 104 6.96 31.32 -18.71
C LYS A 104 8.41 31.51 -19.14
N ASN A 105 9.22 30.47 -19.03
CA ASN A 105 10.67 30.55 -19.28
C ASN A 105 11.07 30.06 -20.68
N ASP A 106 10.12 29.60 -21.51
CA ASP A 106 10.37 28.83 -22.74
C ASP A 106 11.34 27.68 -22.53
N SER A 107 11.21 27.00 -21.38
CA SER A 107 12.11 25.94 -20.93
C SER A 107 11.52 24.54 -21.14
N ALA A 108 12.27 23.50 -20.84
CA ALA A 108 11.86 22.11 -20.99
C ALA A 108 11.18 21.55 -19.75
N ILE A 109 10.40 20.48 -19.95
CA ILE A 109 9.97 19.60 -18.88
C ILE A 109 10.69 18.25 -18.99
N HIS A 110 11.16 17.75 -17.87
CA HIS A 110 11.87 16.48 -17.75
C HIS A 110 11.12 15.51 -16.85
N PHE A 111 10.89 14.28 -17.31
CA PHE A 111 10.34 13.21 -16.52
C PHE A 111 11.44 12.22 -16.15
N ILE A 112 11.64 11.99 -14.86
CA ILE A 112 12.64 11.07 -14.34
C ILE A 112 11.92 9.95 -13.58
N GLY A 113 12.33 8.70 -13.71
CA GLY A 113 11.82 7.62 -12.87
C GLY A 113 12.12 6.23 -13.39
N LEU A 114 11.80 5.26 -12.54
CA LEU A 114 12.01 3.84 -12.83
C LEU A 114 11.00 3.37 -13.88
N LEU A 115 11.50 2.85 -14.99
CA LEU A 115 10.73 2.46 -16.16
C LEU A 115 10.40 0.96 -16.10
N SER A 116 9.33 0.61 -15.41
CA SER A 116 8.78 -0.75 -15.35
C SER A 116 7.31 -0.72 -14.92
N ASP A 117 6.66 -1.88 -14.94
CA ASP A 117 5.32 -2.13 -14.41
C ASP A 117 5.35 -2.85 -13.04
N GLY A 118 6.52 -3.01 -12.43
CA GLY A 118 6.70 -3.72 -11.17
C GLY A 118 5.94 -3.13 -9.98
N GLY A 119 5.56 -1.84 -10.04
CA GLY A 119 4.67 -1.22 -9.05
C GLY A 119 5.25 -1.04 -7.65
N VAL A 120 6.57 -1.24 -7.46
CA VAL A 120 7.23 -1.09 -6.15
C VAL A 120 7.69 0.34 -5.90
N HIS A 121 8.30 0.98 -6.87
CA HIS A 121 8.81 2.36 -6.78
C HIS A 121 8.08 3.34 -7.68
N SER A 122 7.60 2.84 -8.82
CA SER A 122 6.95 3.59 -9.89
C SER A 122 6.05 2.65 -10.69
N HIS A 123 5.34 3.21 -11.67
CA HIS A 123 4.64 2.41 -12.68
C HIS A 123 4.69 3.13 -14.02
N ILE A 124 4.94 2.39 -15.12
CA ILE A 124 5.05 2.93 -16.48
C ILE A 124 3.80 3.71 -16.90
N ASN A 125 2.60 3.30 -16.45
CA ASN A 125 1.35 4.00 -16.77
C ASN A 125 1.31 5.42 -16.16
N HIS A 126 2.01 5.66 -15.04
CA HIS A 126 2.13 7.01 -14.47
C HIS A 126 2.96 7.93 -15.38
N LEU A 127 4.04 7.40 -15.97
CA LEU A 127 4.79 8.11 -16.99
C LEU A 127 3.91 8.37 -18.24
N PHE A 128 3.13 7.40 -18.68
CA PHE A 128 2.21 7.59 -19.79
C PHE A 128 1.18 8.69 -19.50
N GLY A 129 0.65 8.74 -18.29
CA GLY A 129 -0.21 9.84 -17.83
C GLY A 129 0.48 11.21 -17.90
N LEU A 130 1.77 11.30 -17.50
CA LEU A 130 2.56 12.53 -17.62
C LEU A 130 2.81 12.95 -19.07
N ILE A 131 3.03 11.99 -19.99
CA ILE A 131 3.17 12.27 -21.41
C ILE A 131 1.86 12.80 -22.00
N ASP A 132 0.72 12.17 -21.65
CA ASP A 132 -0.61 12.65 -22.05
C ASP A 132 -0.90 14.04 -21.50
N PHE A 133 -0.51 14.31 -20.25
CA PHE A 133 -0.60 15.61 -19.62
C PHE A 133 0.22 16.67 -20.36
N ALA A 134 1.48 16.39 -20.66
CA ALA A 134 2.35 17.30 -21.40
C ALA A 134 1.80 17.63 -22.79
N LYS A 135 1.24 16.61 -23.48
CA LYS A 135 0.55 16.78 -24.77
C LYS A 135 -0.69 17.68 -24.65
N ALA A 136 -1.56 17.41 -23.66
CA ALA A 136 -2.78 18.19 -23.42
C ALA A 136 -2.46 19.66 -23.12
N GLU A 137 -1.36 19.93 -22.41
CA GLU A 137 -0.87 21.27 -22.09
C GLU A 137 -0.08 21.94 -23.23
N GLY A 138 0.13 21.24 -24.34
CA GLY A 138 0.78 21.80 -25.54
C GLY A 138 2.28 22.00 -25.42
N LEU A 139 2.95 21.28 -24.50
CA LEU A 139 4.39 21.35 -24.34
C LEU A 139 5.10 20.68 -25.53
N LYS A 140 6.23 21.25 -25.95
CA LYS A 140 7.03 20.75 -27.07
C LYS A 140 8.39 20.22 -26.67
N LYS A 141 8.99 20.78 -25.62
CA LYS A 141 10.31 20.40 -25.10
C LYS A 141 10.09 19.43 -23.92
N VAL A 142 9.87 18.15 -24.21
CA VAL A 142 9.58 17.12 -23.21
C VAL A 142 10.65 16.03 -23.30
N TYR A 143 11.37 15.78 -22.22
CA TYR A 143 12.47 14.83 -22.19
C TYR A 143 12.29 13.80 -21.10
N ILE A 144 12.59 12.54 -21.39
CA ILE A 144 12.43 11.42 -20.47
C ILE A 144 13.83 10.87 -20.11
N HIS A 145 14.09 10.78 -18.80
CA HIS A 145 15.29 10.16 -18.23
C HIS A 145 14.88 8.82 -17.63
N CYS A 146 15.06 7.75 -18.39
CA CYS A 146 14.66 6.40 -18.01
C CYS A 146 15.65 5.81 -17.01
N ILE A 147 15.14 5.32 -15.89
CA ILE A 147 15.89 4.49 -14.96
C ILE A 147 15.44 3.05 -15.20
N MET A 148 16.38 2.15 -15.51
CA MET A 148 16.10 0.74 -15.80
C MET A 148 16.04 -0.06 -14.52
N ASP A 149 15.10 -1.00 -14.43
CA ASP A 149 14.77 -1.74 -13.22
C ASP A 149 15.59 -3.04 -13.06
N GLY A 150 15.16 -4.12 -13.63
CA GLY A 150 15.79 -5.45 -13.54
C GLY A 150 15.85 -6.09 -12.17
N ARG A 151 15.08 -5.56 -11.19
CA ARG A 151 15.02 -6.04 -9.81
C ARG A 151 13.59 -6.34 -9.35
N ASP A 152 12.67 -5.43 -9.63
CA ASP A 152 11.26 -5.58 -9.30
C ASP A 152 10.49 -6.26 -10.46
N VAL A 153 11.14 -6.41 -11.60
CA VAL A 153 10.71 -7.12 -12.82
C VAL A 153 11.86 -7.99 -13.35
N SER A 154 11.62 -8.72 -14.44
CA SER A 154 12.67 -9.56 -15.08
C SER A 154 13.94 -8.76 -15.36
N PRO A 155 15.14 -9.33 -15.12
CA PRO A 155 16.43 -8.62 -15.22
C PRO A 155 16.76 -8.03 -16.60
N THR A 156 16.08 -8.45 -17.66
CA THR A 156 16.33 -8.02 -19.04
C THR A 156 15.07 -7.55 -19.76
N SER A 157 13.99 -7.22 -19.02
CA SER A 157 12.73 -6.74 -19.60
C SER A 157 12.76 -5.25 -20.00
N GLY A 158 13.82 -4.52 -19.64
CA GLY A 158 13.92 -3.09 -19.91
C GLY A 158 13.86 -2.72 -21.39
N VAL A 159 14.35 -3.58 -22.27
CA VAL A 159 14.24 -3.39 -23.73
C VAL A 159 12.79 -3.31 -24.20
N ASP A 160 11.88 -4.10 -23.58
CA ASP A 160 10.46 -4.10 -23.92
C ASP A 160 9.77 -2.84 -23.37
N PHE A 161 10.09 -2.42 -22.13
CA PHE A 161 9.57 -1.18 -21.55
C PHE A 161 10.03 0.05 -22.34
N LEU A 162 11.28 0.10 -22.80
CA LEU A 162 11.76 1.17 -23.67
C LEU A 162 11.03 1.18 -25.03
N LYS A 163 10.71 -0.01 -25.57
CA LYS A 163 9.89 -0.10 -26.77
C LYS A 163 8.48 0.42 -26.53
N MET A 164 7.82 0.01 -25.44
CA MET A 164 6.49 0.51 -25.07
C MET A 164 6.49 2.03 -24.92
N LEU A 165 7.54 2.60 -24.30
CA LEU A 165 7.69 4.04 -24.16
C LEU A 165 7.87 4.71 -25.53
N SER A 166 8.72 4.19 -26.40
CA SER A 166 8.93 4.74 -27.75
C SER A 166 7.63 4.73 -28.55
N ASP A 167 6.88 3.61 -28.53
CA ASP A 167 5.59 3.49 -29.21
C ASP A 167 4.58 4.53 -28.66
N LYS A 168 4.59 4.80 -27.33
CA LYS A 168 3.74 5.82 -26.70
C LYS A 168 4.13 7.23 -27.15
N LEU A 169 5.41 7.55 -27.19
CA LEU A 169 5.92 8.87 -27.61
C LEU A 169 5.56 9.14 -29.09
N ASP A 170 5.75 8.15 -29.95
CA ASP A 170 5.39 8.22 -31.38
C ASP A 170 3.89 8.45 -31.56
N ALA A 171 3.05 7.70 -30.84
CA ALA A 171 1.59 7.86 -30.89
C ALA A 171 1.11 9.22 -30.34
N CYS A 172 1.79 9.75 -29.34
CA CYS A 172 1.48 11.07 -28.77
C CYS A 172 2.03 12.21 -29.63
N GLY A 173 3.12 12.00 -30.33
CA GLY A 173 3.82 13.02 -31.11
C GLY A 173 4.51 14.08 -30.26
N VAL A 174 4.84 13.77 -29.00
CA VAL A 174 5.54 14.66 -28.07
C VAL A 174 6.43 13.86 -27.13
N GLY A 175 7.62 14.39 -26.88
CA GLY A 175 8.62 13.83 -25.98
C GLY A 175 9.70 13.01 -26.68
N GLU A 176 10.88 12.99 -26.10
CA GLU A 176 12.05 12.23 -26.56
C GLU A 176 12.78 11.62 -25.35
N ILE A 177 13.30 10.39 -25.51
CA ILE A 177 14.16 9.78 -24.47
C ILE A 177 15.52 10.45 -24.50
N ALA A 178 15.94 11.05 -23.37
CA ALA A 178 17.18 11.80 -23.25
C ALA A 178 18.33 10.99 -22.62
N THR A 179 18.03 10.14 -21.62
CA THR A 179 19.02 9.27 -20.99
C THR A 179 18.43 7.93 -20.59
N VAL A 180 19.29 6.90 -20.53
CA VAL A 180 18.96 5.57 -20.01
C VAL A 180 20.02 5.19 -18.97
N ASN A 181 19.60 4.94 -17.73
CA ASN A 181 20.47 4.68 -16.58
C ASN A 181 19.97 3.47 -15.80
N GLY A 182 20.83 2.53 -15.43
CA GLY A 182 20.45 1.48 -14.48
C GLY A 182 20.14 2.04 -13.08
N ARG A 183 19.20 1.42 -12.38
CA ARG A 183 18.83 1.83 -11.00
C ARG A 183 19.99 1.77 -10.02
N TYR A 184 21.01 0.96 -10.27
CA TYR A 184 22.25 0.89 -9.49
C TYR A 184 22.93 2.25 -9.36
N TYR A 185 22.82 3.11 -10.38
CA TYR A 185 23.40 4.45 -10.42
C TYR A 185 22.43 5.53 -9.93
N ALA A 186 21.22 5.54 -10.46
CA ALA A 186 20.27 6.63 -10.25
C ALA A 186 19.39 6.45 -9.00
N MET A 187 19.36 5.27 -8.40
CA MET A 187 18.52 4.95 -7.24
C MET A 187 19.32 4.36 -6.08
N ASP A 188 20.52 4.91 -5.84
CA ASP A 188 21.28 4.63 -4.63
C ASP A 188 20.53 5.17 -3.38
N ARG A 189 20.78 4.56 -2.22
CA ARG A 189 20.23 5.01 -0.92
C ARG A 189 21.23 4.91 0.24
N ASP A 190 22.47 4.57 -0.10
CA ASP A 190 23.55 4.28 0.86
C ASP A 190 24.72 5.27 0.71
N THR A 191 24.44 6.47 0.12
CA THR A 191 25.39 7.57 -0.08
C THR A 191 26.60 7.23 -0.95
N ASN A 192 26.43 6.33 -1.92
CA ASN A 192 27.47 6.02 -2.91
C ASN A 192 27.50 7.10 -4.00
N TRP A 193 27.93 8.30 -3.63
CA TRP A 193 27.89 9.49 -4.50
C TRP A 193 28.60 9.31 -5.84
N ASN A 194 29.63 8.46 -5.90
CA ASN A 194 30.33 8.10 -7.15
C ASN A 194 29.43 7.38 -8.17
N ARG A 195 28.36 6.72 -7.73
CA ARG A 195 27.34 6.11 -8.60
C ARG A 195 26.33 7.16 -9.02
N VAL A 196 25.80 7.92 -8.04
CA VAL A 196 24.79 8.97 -8.27
C VAL A 196 25.36 10.06 -9.19
N GLU A 197 26.62 10.45 -9.05
CA GLU A 197 27.29 11.44 -9.92
C GLU A 197 27.25 11.02 -11.40
N LYS A 198 27.46 9.74 -11.71
CA LYS A 198 27.40 9.26 -13.11
C LYS A 198 26.03 9.44 -13.74
N ALA A 199 24.95 9.18 -12.97
CA ALA A 199 23.59 9.41 -13.43
C ALA A 199 23.30 10.91 -13.57
N TYR A 200 23.71 11.72 -12.60
CA TYR A 200 23.65 13.19 -12.66
C TYR A 200 24.39 13.73 -13.89
N ASP A 201 25.59 13.24 -14.15
CA ASP A 201 26.41 13.66 -15.28
C ASP A 201 25.72 13.39 -16.63
N ALA A 202 25.08 12.24 -16.77
CA ALA A 202 24.33 11.92 -17.97
C ALA A 202 23.13 12.87 -18.15
N MET A 203 22.37 13.13 -17.10
CA MET A 203 21.14 13.94 -17.17
C MET A 203 21.42 15.44 -17.29
N VAL A 204 22.45 15.95 -16.59
CA VAL A 204 22.71 17.41 -16.47
C VAL A 204 23.86 17.86 -17.38
N ARG A 205 24.98 17.14 -17.36
CA ARG A 205 26.19 17.54 -18.11
C ARG A 205 26.24 16.96 -19.54
N GLY A 206 25.39 15.92 -19.81
CA GLY A 206 25.45 15.18 -21.08
C GLY A 206 26.73 14.34 -21.19
N ILE A 207 27.28 13.91 -20.05
CA ILE A 207 28.50 13.11 -19.93
C ILE A 207 28.14 11.68 -19.55
N GLY A 208 28.54 10.71 -20.35
CA GLY A 208 28.27 9.28 -20.15
C GLY A 208 28.56 8.50 -21.42
N ALA A 209 28.18 7.23 -21.42
CA ALA A 209 28.11 6.48 -22.68
C ALA A 209 27.13 7.19 -23.62
N LYS A 210 27.26 6.97 -24.93
CA LYS A 210 26.40 7.62 -25.93
C LYS A 210 25.76 6.59 -26.85
N THR A 211 24.52 6.85 -27.23
CA THR A 211 23.81 6.05 -28.23
C THR A 211 22.86 6.93 -29.05
N ASP A 212 22.65 6.57 -30.29
CA ASP A 212 21.59 7.05 -31.18
C ASP A 212 20.53 5.95 -31.43
N ASP A 213 20.81 4.72 -30.98
CA ASP A 213 19.90 3.57 -31.02
C ASP A 213 19.83 2.89 -29.65
N ILE A 214 18.76 3.20 -28.92
CA ILE A 214 18.53 2.72 -27.57
C ILE A 214 18.32 1.20 -27.56
N GLN A 215 17.61 0.65 -28.55
CA GLN A 215 17.30 -0.77 -28.62
C GLN A 215 18.56 -1.61 -28.88
N ALA A 216 19.39 -1.16 -29.79
CA ALA A 216 20.68 -1.81 -30.06
C ALA A 216 21.62 -1.72 -28.86
N MET A 217 21.65 -0.57 -28.18
CA MET A 217 22.45 -0.37 -26.95
C MET A 217 22.03 -1.34 -25.86
N MET A 218 20.73 -1.50 -25.58
CA MET A 218 20.23 -2.42 -24.56
C MET A 218 20.61 -3.88 -24.86
N LYS A 219 20.35 -4.34 -26.10
CA LYS A 219 20.71 -5.70 -26.52
C LYS A 219 22.20 -5.97 -26.38
N LYS A 220 23.04 -5.02 -26.81
CA LYS A 220 24.48 -5.14 -26.68
C LYS A 220 24.92 -5.18 -25.20
N SER A 221 24.26 -4.45 -24.32
CA SER A 221 24.56 -4.49 -22.89
C SER A 221 24.31 -5.87 -22.30
N TYR A 222 23.23 -6.54 -22.66
CA TYR A 222 22.94 -7.92 -22.20
C TYR A 222 23.94 -8.97 -22.71
N GLU A 223 24.61 -8.70 -23.83
CA GLU A 223 25.67 -9.55 -24.37
C GLU A 223 27.06 -9.25 -23.73
N THR A 224 27.16 -8.14 -23.01
CA THR A 224 28.40 -7.70 -22.37
C THR A 224 28.53 -8.32 -20.98
N LEU A 225 29.73 -8.80 -20.65
CA LEU A 225 30.03 -9.30 -19.31
C LEU A 225 30.67 -8.21 -18.46
N ASP A 226 30.32 -8.18 -17.18
CA ASP A 226 30.98 -7.33 -16.20
C ASP A 226 32.38 -7.87 -15.83
N GLU A 227 33.08 -7.18 -14.92
CA GLU A 227 34.41 -7.56 -14.44
C GLU A 227 34.44 -8.92 -13.70
N ASN A 228 33.28 -9.44 -13.28
CA ASN A 228 33.12 -10.73 -12.62
C ASN A 228 32.66 -11.85 -13.59
N GLY A 229 32.45 -11.51 -14.87
CA GLY A 229 31.98 -12.44 -15.90
C GLY A 229 30.48 -12.67 -15.90
N ALA A 230 29.68 -11.84 -15.22
CA ALA A 230 28.23 -11.87 -15.25
C ALA A 230 27.68 -10.95 -16.36
N ALA A 231 26.59 -11.36 -17.03
CA ALA A 231 25.93 -10.54 -18.03
C ALA A 231 25.34 -9.27 -17.38
N ILE A 232 25.50 -8.12 -18.06
CA ILE A 232 24.93 -6.85 -17.59
C ILE A 232 23.41 -6.93 -17.77
N THR A 233 22.69 -6.68 -16.67
CA THR A 233 21.24 -6.61 -16.63
C THR A 233 20.75 -5.16 -16.56
N ASP A 234 19.46 -4.94 -16.63
CA ASP A 234 18.82 -3.62 -16.56
C ASP A 234 19.31 -2.78 -15.37
N GLU A 235 19.45 -3.41 -14.20
CA GLU A 235 19.89 -2.75 -12.97
C GLU A 235 21.24 -2.04 -13.14
N PHE A 236 22.14 -2.60 -13.96
CA PHE A 236 23.52 -2.16 -14.12
C PHE A 236 23.82 -1.44 -15.43
N ILE A 237 22.80 -1.07 -16.20
CA ILE A 237 22.99 -0.26 -17.43
C ILE A 237 23.77 1.00 -17.09
N VAL A 238 24.92 1.14 -17.72
CA VAL A 238 25.79 2.31 -17.53
C VAL A 238 25.07 3.57 -17.99
N PRO A 239 25.15 4.69 -17.22
CA PRO A 239 24.51 5.93 -17.60
C PRO A 239 24.85 6.35 -19.02
N THR A 240 23.83 6.38 -19.86
CA THR A 240 23.93 6.57 -21.31
C THR A 240 23.11 7.77 -21.74
N VAL A 241 23.73 8.67 -22.46
CA VAL A 241 23.13 9.86 -23.08
C VAL A 241 22.62 9.49 -24.47
N VAL A 242 21.36 9.74 -24.74
CA VAL A 242 20.81 9.60 -26.08
C VAL A 242 21.21 10.80 -26.93
N THR A 243 21.72 10.56 -28.12
CA THR A 243 22.22 11.60 -29.00
C THR A 243 21.50 11.60 -30.34
N LYS A 244 21.35 12.78 -30.92
CA LYS A 244 20.86 12.99 -32.28
C LYS A 244 21.83 13.92 -33.00
N ASP A 245 22.34 13.50 -34.13
CA ASP A 245 23.38 14.23 -34.87
C ASP A 245 24.63 14.53 -34.01
N GLY A 246 24.97 13.63 -33.08
CA GLY A 246 26.12 13.72 -32.17
C GLY A 246 25.93 14.61 -30.94
N ALA A 247 24.82 15.33 -30.82
CA ALA A 247 24.47 16.16 -29.66
C ALA A 247 23.49 15.44 -28.72
N PRO A 248 23.54 15.67 -27.40
CA PRO A 248 22.51 15.18 -26.47
C PRO A 248 21.12 15.64 -26.88
N VAL A 249 20.13 14.70 -26.86
CA VAL A 249 18.72 14.99 -27.17
C VAL A 249 18.14 16.02 -26.19
N GLY A 250 18.42 15.87 -24.90
CA GLY A 250 17.97 16.80 -23.87
C GLY A 250 18.87 16.72 -22.63
N LYS A 251 19.11 17.87 -21.99
CA LYS A 251 19.81 17.99 -20.72
C LYS A 251 19.01 18.85 -19.78
N ILE A 252 19.01 18.50 -18.50
CA ILE A 252 18.39 19.35 -17.46
C ILE A 252 19.22 20.62 -17.32
N SER A 253 18.58 21.76 -17.46
CA SER A 253 19.20 23.09 -17.45
C SER A 253 18.45 24.05 -16.52
N ALA A 254 19.04 25.21 -16.25
CA ALA A 254 18.43 26.21 -15.38
C ALA A 254 17.04 26.64 -15.89
N ASN A 255 16.10 26.76 -14.95
CA ASN A 255 14.70 27.11 -15.15
C ASN A 255 13.83 26.02 -15.82
N ASP A 256 14.38 24.82 -16.10
CA ASP A 256 13.56 23.70 -16.53
C ASP A 256 12.65 23.22 -15.40
N SER A 257 11.60 22.51 -15.77
CA SER A 257 10.76 21.77 -14.82
C SER A 257 11.15 20.30 -14.83
N VAL A 258 11.21 19.69 -13.66
CA VAL A 258 11.49 18.27 -13.47
C VAL A 258 10.36 17.62 -12.68
N ILE A 259 9.84 16.50 -13.15
CA ILE A 259 8.89 15.67 -12.42
C ILE A 259 9.51 14.29 -12.22
N PHE A 260 9.76 13.91 -10.97
CA PHE A 260 10.22 12.58 -10.65
C PHE A 260 9.00 11.70 -10.32
N PHE A 261 8.69 10.74 -11.18
CA PHE A 261 7.43 9.97 -11.07
C PHE A 261 7.50 8.73 -10.17
N ASN A 262 8.61 8.47 -9.49
CA ASN A 262 8.65 7.47 -8.43
C ASN A 262 7.77 7.92 -7.25
N PHE A 263 6.93 7.02 -6.75
CA PHE A 263 6.09 7.30 -5.58
C PHE A 263 6.68 6.76 -4.26
N ARG A 264 7.62 5.79 -4.31
CA ARG A 264 8.33 5.32 -3.12
C ARG A 264 9.58 6.15 -2.87
N PRO A 265 9.73 6.73 -1.64
CA PRO A 265 10.71 7.78 -1.37
C PRO A 265 12.15 7.29 -1.21
N ASP A 266 12.38 6.09 -0.66
CA ASP A 266 13.68 5.65 -0.12
C ASP A 266 14.85 5.78 -1.11
N ARG A 267 14.64 5.46 -2.38
CA ARG A 267 15.64 5.51 -3.45
C ARG A 267 15.53 6.73 -4.37
N ALA A 268 14.56 7.61 -4.12
CA ALA A 268 14.41 8.85 -4.88
C ALA A 268 15.15 10.04 -4.23
N ARG A 269 15.45 9.96 -2.93
CA ARG A 269 15.99 11.06 -2.13
C ARG A 269 17.34 11.56 -2.62
N GLU A 270 18.29 10.67 -2.87
CA GLU A 270 19.68 11.05 -3.17
C GLU A 270 19.79 11.80 -4.48
N ILE A 271 19.28 11.23 -5.58
CA ILE A 271 19.34 11.90 -6.89
C ILE A 271 18.55 13.22 -6.89
N THR A 272 17.43 13.28 -6.16
CA THR A 272 16.66 14.53 -6.00
C THR A 272 17.50 15.59 -5.30
N ARG A 273 18.17 15.27 -4.17
CA ARG A 273 19.04 16.21 -3.46
C ARG A 273 20.16 16.77 -4.34
N THR A 274 20.71 15.95 -5.23
CA THR A 274 21.74 16.44 -6.16
C THR A 274 21.22 17.55 -7.08
N LEU A 275 19.93 17.60 -7.35
CA LEU A 275 19.31 18.58 -8.27
C LEU A 275 18.78 19.81 -7.53
N VAL A 276 18.25 19.64 -6.32
CA VAL A 276 17.44 20.68 -5.66
C VAL A 276 18.09 21.31 -4.42
N ASP A 277 19.07 20.66 -3.80
CA ASP A 277 19.63 21.11 -2.52
C ASP A 277 20.88 21.97 -2.74
N PRO A 278 20.83 23.30 -2.50
CA PRO A 278 22.02 24.17 -2.68
C PRO A 278 23.18 23.80 -1.76
N GLU A 279 22.89 23.18 -0.61
CA GLU A 279 23.90 22.76 0.39
C GLU A 279 24.48 21.35 0.10
N PHE A 280 24.12 20.73 -1.02
CA PHE A 280 24.61 19.40 -1.38
C PHE A 280 26.14 19.39 -1.60
N THR A 281 26.83 18.45 -0.92
CA THR A 281 28.29 18.34 -0.92
C THR A 281 28.83 16.97 -1.36
N GLY A 282 27.97 16.03 -1.76
CA GLY A 282 28.37 14.65 -2.11
C GLY A 282 29.36 14.55 -3.29
N PHE A 283 29.26 15.46 -4.25
CA PHE A 283 30.23 15.65 -5.34
C PHE A 283 30.18 17.11 -5.84
N LYS A 284 31.21 17.51 -6.62
CA LYS A 284 31.33 18.88 -7.13
C LYS A 284 30.30 19.13 -8.25
N ARG A 285 29.38 20.05 -8.04
CA ARG A 285 28.44 20.51 -9.06
C ARG A 285 28.18 22.00 -8.96
N GLU A 286 27.63 22.58 -9.99
CA GLU A 286 27.07 23.93 -9.98
C GLU A 286 25.55 23.82 -9.70
N PHE A 287 25.06 24.59 -8.72
CA PHE A 287 23.63 24.67 -8.43
C PHE A 287 22.97 25.64 -9.41
N PHE A 288 21.82 25.26 -9.93
CA PHE A 288 20.95 26.11 -10.74
C PHE A 288 19.48 25.90 -10.37
N PRO A 289 18.63 26.93 -10.55
CA PRO A 289 17.23 26.84 -10.18
C PRO A 289 16.45 25.92 -11.13
N LEU A 290 15.61 25.07 -10.54
CA LEU A 290 14.63 24.20 -11.22
C LEU A 290 13.27 24.39 -10.59
N TYR A 291 12.20 24.14 -11.36
CA TYR A 291 10.91 23.83 -10.79
C TYR A 291 10.80 22.31 -10.65
N TYR A 292 10.94 21.81 -9.44
CA TYR A 292 11.03 20.37 -9.21
C TYR A 292 9.78 19.83 -8.50
N VAL A 293 9.18 18.78 -9.05
CA VAL A 293 8.02 18.10 -8.47
C VAL A 293 8.39 16.66 -8.12
N CYS A 294 8.25 16.32 -6.85
CA CYS A 294 8.26 14.95 -6.38
C CYS A 294 6.86 14.37 -6.53
N MET A 295 6.71 13.14 -7.03
CA MET A 295 5.40 12.50 -7.12
C MET A 295 4.75 12.38 -5.74
N THR A 296 5.53 11.97 -4.73
CA THR A 296 5.13 11.92 -3.31
C THR A 296 6.14 12.69 -2.46
N GLN A 297 5.91 12.82 -1.17
CA GLN A 297 6.88 13.44 -0.26
C GLN A 297 8.07 12.51 0.00
N TYR A 298 9.22 12.81 -0.61
CA TYR A 298 10.43 11.99 -0.41
C TYR A 298 11.12 12.27 0.92
N ASP A 299 11.12 13.52 1.36
CA ASP A 299 11.70 13.96 2.62
C ASP A 299 11.08 15.33 2.97
N ALA A 300 10.60 15.47 4.22
CA ALA A 300 10.00 16.73 4.67
C ALA A 300 11.02 17.89 4.73
N SER A 301 12.32 17.59 4.81
CA SER A 301 13.40 18.57 4.82
C SER A 301 13.95 18.91 3.43
N MET A 302 13.41 18.31 2.36
CA MET A 302 13.88 18.52 0.99
C MET A 302 13.57 19.95 0.53
N PRO A 303 14.59 20.78 0.21
CA PRO A 303 14.33 22.14 -0.24
C PRO A 303 13.93 22.19 -1.72
N ASN A 304 13.32 23.29 -2.14
CA ASN A 304 13.06 23.63 -3.55
C ASN A 304 12.26 22.57 -4.32
N VAL A 305 11.31 21.91 -3.65
CA VAL A 305 10.43 20.92 -4.27
C VAL A 305 8.96 21.22 -4.02
N ASP A 306 8.12 20.94 -5.00
CA ASP A 306 6.69 20.74 -4.82
C ASP A 306 6.37 19.23 -4.77
N ILE A 307 5.18 18.89 -4.25
CA ILE A 307 4.72 17.51 -4.09
C ILE A 307 3.38 17.36 -4.79
N ALA A 308 3.31 16.45 -5.76
CA ALA A 308 2.08 16.20 -6.51
C ALA A 308 1.03 15.49 -5.65
N PHE A 309 1.42 14.44 -4.94
CA PHE A 309 0.56 13.67 -4.04
C PHE A 309 1.08 13.80 -2.61
N LYS A 310 0.59 14.82 -1.90
CA LYS A 310 0.97 15.05 -0.50
C LYS A 310 0.48 13.89 0.38
N PRO A 311 1.21 13.58 1.49
CA PRO A 311 0.73 12.61 2.46
C PRO A 311 -0.67 12.99 2.95
N GLU A 312 -1.58 12.03 2.97
CA GLU A 312 -2.91 12.22 3.53
C GLU A 312 -2.89 11.97 5.03
N SER A 313 -3.33 12.95 5.81
CA SER A 313 -3.61 12.75 7.22
C SER A 313 -4.97 12.10 7.36
N LEU A 314 -5.01 10.92 7.96
CA LEU A 314 -6.27 10.23 8.26
C LEU A 314 -6.87 10.83 9.54
N THR A 315 -7.64 11.90 9.38
CA THR A 315 -8.38 12.54 10.48
C THR A 315 -9.75 11.91 10.68
N ASN A 316 -10.30 12.06 11.87
CA ASN A 316 -11.58 11.50 12.27
C ASN A 316 -11.68 9.99 12.00
N THR A 317 -10.58 9.24 12.27
CA THR A 317 -10.66 7.79 12.36
C THR A 317 -11.63 7.39 13.47
N PHE A 318 -12.13 6.17 13.44
CA PHE A 318 -13.11 5.70 14.44
C PHE A 318 -12.65 5.96 15.87
N GLY A 319 -11.39 5.59 16.21
CA GLY A 319 -10.84 5.79 17.55
C GLY A 319 -10.73 7.26 17.95
N GLU A 320 -10.25 8.11 17.06
CA GLU A 320 -10.19 9.55 17.28
C GLU A 320 -11.58 10.16 17.45
N TYR A 321 -12.53 9.74 16.59
CA TYR A 321 -13.87 10.31 16.59
C TYR A 321 -14.66 9.97 17.85
N ILE A 322 -14.66 8.70 18.29
CA ILE A 322 -15.35 8.31 19.53
C ILE A 322 -14.69 8.91 20.78
N SER A 323 -13.36 9.08 20.78
CA SER A 323 -12.64 9.83 21.82
C SER A 323 -13.13 11.28 21.91
N LYS A 324 -13.26 12.00 20.77
CA LYS A 324 -13.84 13.35 20.72
C LYS A 324 -15.29 13.43 21.24
N LYS A 325 -16.00 12.32 21.25
CA LYS A 325 -17.35 12.18 21.84
C LYS A 325 -17.33 11.83 23.33
N GLY A 326 -16.14 11.71 23.94
CA GLY A 326 -15.96 11.37 25.35
C GLY A 326 -16.23 9.90 25.66
N LEU A 327 -16.23 9.03 24.66
CA LEU A 327 -16.50 7.59 24.80
C LEU A 327 -15.21 6.82 25.13
N LYS A 328 -15.38 5.72 25.85
CA LYS A 328 -14.29 4.85 26.29
C LYS A 328 -14.16 3.63 25.38
N GLN A 329 -12.95 3.33 24.97
CA GLN A 329 -12.64 2.24 24.06
C GLN A 329 -11.52 1.35 24.56
N LEU A 330 -11.63 0.05 24.29
CA LEU A 330 -10.59 -0.94 24.53
C LEU A 330 -10.04 -1.46 23.20
N ARG A 331 -8.70 -1.55 23.10
CA ARG A 331 -7.97 -2.24 22.04
C ARG A 331 -7.25 -3.41 22.65
N ILE A 332 -7.49 -4.62 22.14
CA ILE A 332 -6.90 -5.84 22.69
C ILE A 332 -6.49 -6.80 21.58
N ALA A 333 -5.25 -7.26 21.63
CA ALA A 333 -4.69 -8.29 20.77
C ALA A 333 -3.43 -8.88 21.41
N GLU A 334 -2.95 -9.99 20.85
CA GLU A 334 -1.62 -10.47 21.14
C GLU A 334 -0.54 -9.72 20.33
N THR A 335 0.76 -9.91 20.67
CA THR A 335 1.90 -9.12 20.15
C THR A 335 1.88 -8.98 18.63
N GLU A 336 1.62 -10.07 17.88
CA GLU A 336 1.65 -10.07 16.42
C GLU A 336 0.61 -9.12 15.78
N LYS A 337 -0.50 -8.90 16.45
CA LYS A 337 -1.61 -8.08 15.93
C LYS A 337 -1.91 -6.83 16.78
N TYR A 338 -1.09 -6.54 17.77
CA TYR A 338 -1.29 -5.36 18.62
C TYR A 338 -1.19 -4.04 17.86
N ALA A 339 -0.18 -3.90 17.00
CA ALA A 339 -0.04 -2.72 16.14
C ALA A 339 -1.23 -2.54 15.18
N HIS A 340 -1.87 -3.64 14.76
CA HIS A 340 -2.99 -3.60 13.83
C HIS A 340 -4.24 -3.00 14.49
N VAL A 341 -4.57 -3.37 15.72
CA VAL A 341 -5.72 -2.79 16.45
C VAL A 341 -5.41 -1.42 17.08
N THR A 342 -4.17 -0.94 17.05
CA THR A 342 -3.75 0.35 17.60
C THR A 342 -3.27 1.29 16.51
N PHE A 343 -2.00 1.24 16.13
CA PHE A 343 -1.35 2.13 15.17
C PHE A 343 -2.07 2.18 13.80
N PHE A 344 -2.26 1.01 13.17
CA PHE A 344 -2.89 0.96 11.85
C PHE A 344 -4.38 1.32 11.90
N PHE A 345 -5.11 0.83 12.90
CA PHE A 345 -6.50 1.17 13.10
C PHE A 345 -6.71 2.67 13.38
N ASN A 346 -5.74 3.31 14.01
CA ASN A 346 -5.74 4.75 14.26
C ASN A 346 -5.15 5.57 13.07
N GLY A 347 -4.99 4.95 11.89
CA GLY A 347 -4.54 5.64 10.69
C GLY A 347 -3.07 6.07 10.70
N GLY A 348 -2.19 5.27 11.35
CA GLY A 348 -0.76 5.55 11.45
C GLY A 348 -0.40 6.49 12.62
N VAL A 349 -1.28 6.63 13.61
CA VAL A 349 -1.06 7.47 14.79
C VAL A 349 -0.75 6.62 16.02
N GLU A 350 0.45 6.80 16.59
CA GLU A 350 0.88 6.09 17.81
C GLU A 350 0.22 6.62 19.10
N THR A 351 -0.19 7.89 19.09
CA THR A 351 -0.77 8.54 20.25
C THR A 351 -2.02 7.79 20.73
N VAL A 352 -2.07 7.49 22.02
CA VAL A 352 -3.26 6.94 22.68
C VAL A 352 -4.28 8.06 22.81
N TYR A 353 -5.49 7.87 22.31
CA TYR A 353 -6.55 8.86 22.43
C TYR A 353 -7.13 8.90 23.86
N GLU A 354 -7.71 10.01 24.24
CA GLU A 354 -8.41 10.12 25.51
C GLU A 354 -9.56 9.08 25.59
N GLY A 355 -9.61 8.31 26.68
CA GLY A 355 -10.58 7.21 26.81
C GLY A 355 -10.20 5.91 26.10
N GLU A 356 -9.04 5.83 25.44
CA GLU A 356 -8.52 4.62 24.82
C GLU A 356 -7.61 3.85 25.78
N ASP A 357 -8.00 2.63 26.15
CA ASP A 357 -7.15 1.68 26.85
C ASP A 357 -6.63 0.63 25.86
N ARG A 358 -5.37 0.24 26.04
CA ARG A 358 -4.70 -0.77 25.22
C ARG A 358 -4.26 -1.95 26.06
N LYS A 359 -4.65 -3.16 25.68
CA LYS A 359 -4.26 -4.40 26.34
C LYS A 359 -3.45 -5.28 25.38
N LEU A 360 -2.16 -5.35 25.60
CA LEU A 360 -1.25 -6.26 24.93
C LEU A 360 -1.17 -7.58 25.69
N ILE A 361 -1.34 -8.69 24.99
CA ILE A 361 -1.05 -10.04 25.48
C ILE A 361 0.21 -10.55 24.76
N PRO A 362 1.25 -11.00 25.45
CA PRO A 362 2.44 -11.52 24.77
C PRO A 362 2.12 -12.77 23.92
N SER A 363 2.57 -12.79 22.68
CA SER A 363 2.53 -14.01 21.84
C SER A 363 3.50 -15.07 22.37
N PRO A 364 3.25 -16.37 22.12
CA PRO A 364 4.13 -17.42 22.58
C PRO A 364 5.50 -17.34 21.89
N LYS A 365 6.55 -17.67 22.63
CA LYS A 365 7.94 -17.67 22.14
C LYS A 365 8.30 -19.02 21.51
N VAL A 366 7.72 -19.30 20.37
CA VAL A 366 8.00 -20.49 19.56
C VAL A 366 8.70 -20.10 18.25
N ALA A 367 9.36 -21.04 17.60
CA ALA A 367 10.04 -20.75 16.33
C ALA A 367 9.04 -20.45 15.20
N THR A 368 7.96 -21.23 15.13
CA THR A 368 6.85 -21.08 14.20
C THR A 368 5.55 -21.42 14.91
N TYR A 369 4.44 -20.79 14.54
CA TYR A 369 3.20 -20.89 15.28
C TYR A 369 2.41 -22.19 15.04
N ASP A 370 2.82 -23.03 14.10
CA ASP A 370 2.33 -24.42 13.99
C ASP A 370 2.72 -25.29 15.20
N MET A 371 3.78 -24.92 15.93
CA MET A 371 4.19 -25.58 17.18
C MET A 371 3.24 -25.29 18.35
N GLN A 372 2.48 -24.20 18.30
CA GLN A 372 1.50 -23.78 19.29
C GLN A 372 0.34 -23.05 18.57
N PRO A 373 -0.58 -23.79 17.90
CA PRO A 373 -1.61 -23.19 17.04
C PRO A 373 -2.63 -22.31 17.78
N GLU A 374 -2.91 -22.59 19.05
CA GLU A 374 -3.74 -21.77 19.90
C GLU A 374 -3.12 -20.41 20.20
N MET A 375 -1.82 -20.22 19.97
CA MET A 375 -1.06 -19.01 20.24
C MET A 375 -1.40 -18.46 21.65
N SER A 376 -1.86 -17.21 21.75
CA SER A 376 -2.32 -16.61 23.00
C SER A 376 -3.83 -16.35 23.02
N ALA A 377 -4.61 -17.03 22.15
CA ALA A 377 -6.04 -16.77 22.02
C ALA A 377 -6.80 -16.93 23.34
N TYR A 378 -6.51 -17.97 24.13
CA TYR A 378 -7.15 -18.19 25.44
C TYR A 378 -6.87 -17.06 26.42
N GLN A 379 -5.61 -16.58 26.50
CA GLN A 379 -5.23 -15.46 27.38
C GLN A 379 -5.85 -14.13 26.90
N VAL A 380 -5.97 -13.94 25.59
CA VAL A 380 -6.66 -12.79 25.00
C VAL A 380 -8.14 -12.81 25.37
N ALA A 381 -8.80 -13.97 25.19
CA ALA A 381 -10.22 -14.14 25.53
C ALA A 381 -10.48 -13.91 27.02
N ASP A 382 -9.71 -14.55 27.89
CA ASP A 382 -9.87 -14.43 29.35
C ASP A 382 -9.66 -12.97 29.82
N ALA A 383 -8.63 -12.29 29.31
CA ALA A 383 -8.39 -10.87 29.59
C ALA A 383 -9.50 -9.97 29.03
N CYS A 384 -10.03 -10.28 27.85
CA CYS A 384 -11.15 -9.54 27.26
C CYS A 384 -12.41 -9.68 28.12
N VAL A 385 -12.77 -10.90 28.54
CA VAL A 385 -13.91 -11.19 29.42
C VAL A 385 -13.79 -10.46 30.77
N GLU A 386 -12.59 -10.47 31.36
CA GLU A 386 -12.33 -9.70 32.60
C GLU A 386 -12.60 -8.20 32.40
N LEU A 387 -12.14 -7.62 31.30
CA LEU A 387 -12.32 -6.21 30.99
C LEU A 387 -13.77 -5.86 30.61
N ILE A 388 -14.51 -6.74 29.90
CA ILE A 388 -15.93 -6.60 29.63
C ILE A 388 -16.73 -6.53 30.95
N ASN A 389 -16.38 -7.36 31.91
CA ASN A 389 -17.08 -7.42 33.21
C ASN A 389 -16.88 -6.18 34.09
N GLN A 390 -15.92 -5.32 33.77
CA GLN A 390 -15.71 -4.03 34.47
C GLN A 390 -16.75 -2.97 34.07
N ASP A 391 -17.58 -3.19 33.07
CA ASP A 391 -18.60 -2.23 32.57
C ASP A 391 -18.02 -0.83 32.25
N LYS A 392 -16.77 -0.79 31.77
CA LYS A 392 -16.03 0.45 31.56
C LYS A 392 -16.12 1.01 30.14
N TYR A 393 -16.26 0.13 29.15
CA TYR A 393 -16.05 0.49 27.74
C TYR A 393 -17.35 0.60 26.95
N ASP A 394 -17.46 1.66 26.15
CA ASP A 394 -18.51 1.86 25.18
C ASP A 394 -18.22 1.10 23.87
N CYS A 395 -16.93 0.88 23.59
CA CYS A 395 -16.48 0.15 22.41
C CYS A 395 -15.29 -0.77 22.72
N ILE A 396 -15.25 -1.94 22.07
CA ILE A 396 -14.14 -2.89 22.16
C ILE A 396 -13.73 -3.28 20.75
N VAL A 397 -12.42 -3.25 20.46
CA VAL A 397 -11.82 -3.80 19.23
C VAL A 397 -10.84 -4.90 19.64
N LEU A 398 -11.17 -6.12 19.27
CA LEU A 398 -10.43 -7.34 19.57
C LEU A 398 -9.95 -7.99 18.27
N ASN A 399 -8.70 -8.46 18.24
CA ASN A 399 -8.16 -9.27 17.15
C ASN A 399 -7.65 -10.61 17.70
N PHE A 400 -8.05 -11.71 17.03
CA PHE A 400 -7.46 -13.04 17.16
C PHE A 400 -6.54 -13.31 15.98
N ALA A 401 -5.25 -13.51 16.24
CA ALA A 401 -4.19 -13.60 15.25
C ALA A 401 -4.10 -14.94 14.51
N ASN A 402 -4.74 -15.96 15.05
CA ASN A 402 -4.41 -17.36 14.82
C ASN A 402 -4.56 -17.83 13.37
N CYS A 403 -5.67 -17.51 12.69
CA CYS A 403 -5.93 -18.04 11.35
C CYS A 403 -4.91 -17.51 10.33
N ASP A 404 -4.42 -16.27 10.53
CA ASP A 404 -3.38 -15.67 9.71
C ASP A 404 -2.00 -16.23 10.07
N MET A 405 -1.58 -16.08 11.31
CA MET A 405 -0.23 -16.43 11.73
C MET A 405 0.11 -17.91 11.60
N VAL A 406 -0.84 -18.79 11.89
CA VAL A 406 -0.68 -20.23 11.70
C VAL A 406 -0.86 -20.62 10.23
N GLY A 407 -1.75 -19.96 9.50
CA GLY A 407 -1.93 -20.14 8.06
C GLY A 407 -0.63 -19.92 7.28
N HIS A 408 0.13 -18.88 7.63
CA HIS A 408 1.44 -18.59 7.02
C HIS A 408 2.48 -19.72 7.18
N THR A 409 2.31 -20.63 8.14
CA THR A 409 3.22 -21.77 8.30
C THR A 409 3.02 -22.85 7.23
N GLY A 410 1.87 -22.87 6.55
CA GLY A 410 1.51 -23.88 5.57
C GLY A 410 1.16 -25.26 6.18
N VAL A 411 1.13 -25.38 7.51
CA VAL A 411 0.81 -26.63 8.21
C VAL A 411 -0.69 -26.74 8.43
N PHE A 412 -1.37 -27.46 7.55
CA PHE A 412 -2.83 -27.55 7.49
C PHE A 412 -3.51 -27.96 8.81
N ASP A 413 -3.03 -29.04 9.46
CA ASP A 413 -3.60 -29.53 10.71
C ASP A 413 -3.42 -28.53 11.86
N ALA A 414 -2.33 -27.78 11.86
CA ALA A 414 -2.09 -26.71 12.81
C ALA A 414 -3.07 -25.53 12.58
N ALA A 415 -3.25 -25.11 11.33
CA ALA A 415 -4.19 -24.04 11.01
C ALA A 415 -5.63 -24.44 11.36
N LYS A 416 -6.02 -25.69 11.11
CA LYS A 416 -7.31 -26.22 11.56
C LYS A 416 -7.47 -26.13 13.08
N SER A 417 -6.44 -26.54 13.85
CA SER A 417 -6.47 -26.45 15.31
C SER A 417 -6.52 -25.00 15.81
N ALA A 418 -5.87 -24.09 15.07
CA ALA A 418 -5.92 -22.65 15.34
C ALA A 418 -7.33 -22.08 15.19
N VAL A 419 -8.04 -22.46 14.13
CA VAL A 419 -9.45 -22.07 13.89
C VAL A 419 -10.35 -22.60 15.00
N GLU A 420 -10.18 -23.87 15.43
CA GLU A 420 -10.94 -24.49 16.52
C GLU A 420 -10.72 -23.77 17.86
N ALA A 421 -9.49 -23.39 18.17
CA ALA A 421 -9.16 -22.61 19.37
C ALA A 421 -9.80 -21.20 19.34
N VAL A 422 -9.78 -20.55 18.18
CA VAL A 422 -10.44 -19.24 18.00
C VAL A 422 -11.95 -19.36 18.19
N ASP A 423 -12.59 -20.38 17.66
CA ASP A 423 -14.04 -20.60 17.83
C ASP A 423 -14.42 -20.74 19.32
N GLU A 424 -13.64 -21.51 20.09
CA GLU A 424 -13.87 -21.67 21.53
C GLU A 424 -13.68 -20.33 22.28
N CYS A 425 -12.61 -19.61 21.98
CA CYS A 425 -12.32 -18.31 22.58
C CYS A 425 -13.36 -17.26 22.24
N LEU A 426 -13.81 -17.26 20.96
CA LEU A 426 -14.87 -16.39 20.48
C LEU A 426 -16.17 -16.63 21.26
N GLY A 427 -16.56 -17.89 21.48
CA GLY A 427 -17.72 -18.23 22.27
C GLY A 427 -17.71 -17.59 23.66
N LYS A 428 -16.59 -17.69 24.39
CA LYS A 428 -16.44 -17.07 25.71
C LYS A 428 -16.62 -15.55 25.68
N VAL A 429 -16.03 -14.87 24.68
CA VAL A 429 -16.12 -13.41 24.55
C VAL A 429 -17.52 -12.98 24.16
N VAL A 430 -18.15 -13.68 23.22
CA VAL A 430 -19.53 -13.40 22.78
C VAL A 430 -20.51 -13.57 23.93
N ASP A 431 -20.41 -14.65 24.72
CA ASP A 431 -21.26 -14.88 25.89
C ASP A 431 -21.16 -13.71 26.90
N ALA A 432 -19.96 -13.26 27.19
CA ALA A 432 -19.75 -12.14 28.11
C ALA A 432 -20.34 -10.82 27.56
N LEU A 433 -20.21 -10.56 26.26
CA LEU A 433 -20.79 -9.39 25.60
C LEU A 433 -22.32 -9.44 25.54
N MET A 434 -22.90 -10.60 25.27
CA MET A 434 -24.34 -10.80 25.25
C MET A 434 -24.96 -10.57 26.64
N MET A 435 -24.27 -10.96 27.73
CA MET A 435 -24.70 -10.65 29.11
C MET A 435 -24.75 -9.14 29.40
N LYS A 436 -24.02 -8.31 28.63
CA LYS A 436 -24.01 -6.85 28.70
C LYS A 436 -24.97 -6.19 27.71
N ASP A 437 -25.81 -6.96 27.04
CA ASP A 437 -26.67 -6.50 25.95
C ASP A 437 -25.90 -5.74 24.85
N ALA A 438 -24.65 -6.15 24.57
CA ALA A 438 -23.80 -5.51 23.58
C ALA A 438 -24.26 -5.80 22.14
N ALA A 439 -23.95 -4.88 21.22
CA ALA A 439 -23.92 -5.17 19.80
C ALA A 439 -22.55 -5.72 19.43
N ILE A 440 -22.51 -6.79 18.63
CA ILE A 440 -21.27 -7.50 18.30
C ILE A 440 -21.15 -7.63 16.79
N LEU A 441 -20.02 -7.16 16.25
CA LEU A 441 -19.63 -7.36 14.85
C LEU A 441 -18.47 -8.36 14.85
N ILE A 442 -18.60 -9.46 14.11
CA ILE A 442 -17.54 -10.46 13.91
C ILE A 442 -17.18 -10.44 12.43
N THR A 443 -15.90 -10.26 12.13
CA THR A 443 -15.39 -10.14 10.76
C THR A 443 -13.95 -10.65 10.68
N ALA A 444 -13.33 -10.51 9.51
CA ALA A 444 -11.90 -10.63 9.27
C ALA A 444 -11.40 -9.43 8.47
N ASP A 445 -10.11 -9.29 8.36
CA ASP A 445 -9.45 -8.20 7.63
C ASP A 445 -8.90 -8.64 6.25
N HIS A 446 -8.67 -9.93 6.06
CA HIS A 446 -8.33 -10.61 4.80
C HIS A 446 -8.50 -12.13 4.97
N GLY A 447 -8.31 -12.90 3.91
CA GLY A 447 -8.25 -14.36 3.96
C GLY A 447 -6.81 -14.88 3.99
N ASN A 448 -6.62 -16.06 4.60
CA ASN A 448 -5.39 -16.85 4.63
C ASN A 448 -5.72 -18.34 4.82
N ALA A 449 -6.24 -18.74 5.99
CA ALA A 449 -6.55 -20.13 6.34
C ALA A 449 -7.67 -20.78 5.49
N ASP A 450 -8.36 -19.99 4.70
CA ASP A 450 -9.39 -20.43 3.75
C ASP A 450 -8.80 -21.08 2.48
N CYS A 451 -7.48 -20.94 2.24
CA CYS A 451 -6.80 -21.56 1.10
C CYS A 451 -5.33 -21.81 1.44
N MET A 452 -5.00 -23.03 1.86
CA MET A 452 -3.65 -23.45 2.24
C MET A 452 -2.99 -24.40 1.21
N VAL A 453 -3.66 -24.62 0.08
CA VAL A 453 -3.17 -25.40 -1.05
C VAL A 453 -3.42 -24.56 -2.30
N ASP A 454 -2.37 -24.37 -3.09
CA ASP A 454 -2.46 -23.64 -4.36
C ASP A 454 -3.36 -24.43 -5.33
N PRO A 455 -4.48 -23.84 -5.79
CA PRO A 455 -5.43 -24.52 -6.64
C PRO A 455 -4.87 -24.89 -8.03
N ASP A 456 -3.81 -24.22 -8.48
CA ASP A 456 -3.26 -24.38 -9.82
C ASP A 456 -2.22 -25.54 -9.89
N ASN A 457 -1.43 -25.72 -8.83
CA ASN A 457 -0.33 -26.69 -8.84
C ASN A 457 -0.38 -27.72 -7.70
N GLY A 458 -1.23 -27.50 -6.68
CA GLY A 458 -1.38 -28.39 -5.52
C GLY A 458 -0.29 -28.24 -4.46
N ASP A 459 0.59 -27.26 -4.58
CA ASP A 459 1.64 -26.97 -3.61
C ASP A 459 1.07 -26.31 -2.34
N VAL A 460 1.87 -26.24 -1.29
CA VAL A 460 1.52 -25.50 -0.06
C VAL A 460 1.40 -24.02 -0.38
N PHE A 461 0.27 -23.42 -0.01
CA PHE A 461 0.00 -21.99 -0.18
C PHE A 461 -0.01 -21.30 1.18
N THR A 462 0.86 -20.30 1.35
CA THR A 462 1.07 -19.59 2.62
C THR A 462 0.77 -18.11 2.54
N ALA A 463 0.40 -17.61 1.36
CA ALA A 463 0.08 -16.20 1.15
C ALA A 463 -1.39 -15.91 1.53
N HIS A 464 -1.72 -14.62 1.62
CA HIS A 464 -3.11 -14.19 1.76
C HIS A 464 -3.93 -14.51 0.51
N THR A 465 -5.25 -14.53 0.65
CA THR A 465 -6.17 -14.74 -0.47
C THR A 465 -6.85 -13.45 -0.90
N THR A 466 -7.40 -13.44 -2.10
CA THR A 466 -8.28 -12.36 -2.58
C THR A 466 -9.75 -12.61 -2.25
N ASN A 467 -10.04 -13.67 -1.51
CA ASN A 467 -11.40 -14.06 -1.14
C ASN A 467 -12.05 -13.00 -0.23
N PRO A 468 -13.38 -12.86 -0.28
CA PRO A 468 -14.10 -11.99 0.65
C PRO A 468 -14.01 -12.55 2.07
N VAL A 469 -14.34 -11.70 3.04
CA VAL A 469 -14.42 -12.05 4.46
C VAL A 469 -15.86 -11.95 4.98
N PRO A 470 -16.21 -12.64 6.08
CA PRO A 470 -17.54 -12.55 6.65
C PRO A 470 -17.75 -11.24 7.40
N LEU A 471 -19.01 -10.80 7.48
CA LEU A 471 -19.50 -9.92 8.53
C LEU A 471 -20.74 -10.54 9.14
N LEU A 472 -20.72 -10.76 10.44
CA LEU A 472 -21.86 -11.21 11.24
C LEU A 472 -22.17 -10.13 12.29
N VAL A 473 -23.46 -9.81 12.48
CA VAL A 473 -23.88 -8.75 13.42
C VAL A 473 -24.91 -9.30 14.38
N MET A 474 -24.61 -9.20 15.67
CA MET A 474 -25.47 -9.67 16.76
C MET A 474 -25.96 -8.50 17.60
N GLY A 475 -27.08 -8.70 18.29
CA GLY A 475 -27.60 -7.72 19.25
C GLY A 475 -28.27 -6.48 18.63
N VAL A 476 -28.58 -6.49 17.32
CA VAL A 476 -29.25 -5.38 16.61
C VAL A 476 -30.66 -5.72 16.16
N GLY A 477 -31.18 -6.88 16.57
CA GLY A 477 -32.45 -7.44 16.09
C GLY A 477 -32.34 -8.02 14.68
N ASP A 478 -33.46 -8.35 14.07
CA ASP A 478 -33.56 -8.97 12.73
C ASP A 478 -33.34 -7.90 11.64
N LYS A 479 -32.12 -7.34 11.57
CA LYS A 479 -31.72 -6.37 10.55
C LYS A 479 -31.14 -7.08 9.34
N GLU A 480 -31.54 -6.67 8.15
CA GLU A 480 -30.92 -7.11 6.92
C GLU A 480 -29.58 -6.37 6.72
N LEU A 481 -28.58 -7.08 6.22
CA LEU A 481 -27.26 -6.54 5.91
C LEU A 481 -26.99 -6.53 4.40
N LYS A 482 -26.47 -5.44 3.88
CA LYS A 482 -25.96 -5.37 2.50
C LYS A 482 -24.50 -5.80 2.43
N LYS A 483 -24.06 -6.30 1.28
CA LYS A 483 -22.64 -6.53 0.99
C LYS A 483 -21.88 -5.23 1.01
N GLY A 484 -20.61 -5.28 1.40
CA GLY A 484 -19.77 -4.08 1.46
C GLY A 484 -18.27 -4.37 1.45
N LYS A 485 -17.51 -3.50 2.05
CA LYS A 485 -16.06 -3.56 2.15
C LYS A 485 -15.61 -3.19 3.58
N LEU A 486 -14.35 -3.42 3.90
CA LEU A 486 -13.82 -3.16 5.25
C LEU A 486 -14.04 -1.72 5.72
N ALA A 487 -13.98 -0.75 4.82
CA ALA A 487 -14.22 0.66 5.10
C ALA A 487 -15.63 0.99 5.60
N ASP A 488 -16.58 0.06 5.45
CA ASP A 488 -17.97 0.25 5.86
C ASP A 488 -18.21 -0.15 7.33
N LEU A 489 -17.22 -0.80 7.98
CA LEU A 489 -17.35 -1.27 9.36
C LEU A 489 -17.45 -0.13 10.37
N ALA A 490 -16.56 0.87 10.33
CA ALA A 490 -16.66 2.01 11.25
C ALA A 490 -17.98 2.78 11.10
N PRO A 491 -18.46 3.14 9.89
CA PRO A 491 -19.79 3.70 9.70
C PRO A 491 -20.92 2.83 10.25
N THR A 492 -20.83 1.50 10.12
CA THR A 492 -21.82 0.56 10.65
C THR A 492 -21.81 0.56 12.19
N MET A 493 -20.63 0.56 12.81
CA MET A 493 -20.50 0.66 14.27
C MET A 493 -21.09 2.00 14.78
N LEU A 494 -20.79 3.11 14.13
CA LEU A 494 -21.33 4.43 14.51
C LEU A 494 -22.87 4.46 14.40
N ASP A 495 -23.44 3.86 13.33
CA ASP A 495 -24.91 3.76 13.16
C ASP A 495 -25.53 2.94 14.31
N ILE A 496 -24.94 1.81 14.69
CA ILE A 496 -25.36 0.98 15.84
C ILE A 496 -25.27 1.76 17.16
N MET A 497 -24.21 2.55 17.34
CA MET A 497 -24.01 3.39 18.53
C MET A 497 -24.93 4.62 18.54
N GLY A 498 -25.68 4.89 17.47
CA GLY A 498 -26.54 6.06 17.33
C GLY A 498 -25.76 7.37 17.16
N LEU A 499 -24.57 7.30 16.58
CA LEU A 499 -23.70 8.44 16.31
C LEU A 499 -23.73 8.83 14.84
N GLU A 500 -23.67 10.12 14.56
CA GLU A 500 -23.50 10.63 13.20
C GLU A 500 -22.11 10.29 12.67
N LYS A 501 -22.04 9.88 11.43
CA LYS A 501 -20.78 9.59 10.72
C LYS A 501 -20.07 10.90 10.36
N PRO A 502 -18.78 11.07 10.66
CA PRO A 502 -18.02 12.24 10.22
C PRO A 502 -17.88 12.28 8.69
N ALA A 503 -17.75 13.48 8.12
CA ALA A 503 -17.72 13.69 6.67
C ALA A 503 -16.54 12.97 5.97
N GLU A 504 -15.43 12.80 6.67
CA GLU A 504 -14.21 12.14 6.18
C GLU A 504 -14.42 10.63 5.97
N MET A 505 -15.36 10.01 6.66
CA MET A 505 -15.71 8.61 6.43
C MET A 505 -16.61 8.50 5.19
N THR A 506 -16.07 7.95 4.11
CA THR A 506 -16.82 7.73 2.86
C THR A 506 -17.52 6.38 2.80
N GLY A 507 -17.19 5.47 3.72
CA GLY A 507 -17.93 4.21 3.89
C GLY A 507 -19.37 4.45 4.33
N GLU A 508 -20.21 3.44 4.23
CA GLU A 508 -21.64 3.50 4.56
C GLU A 508 -22.03 2.43 5.56
N SER A 509 -23.05 2.68 6.37
CA SER A 509 -23.63 1.62 7.21
C SER A 509 -24.13 0.46 6.35
N LEU A 510 -23.82 -0.76 6.78
CA LEU A 510 -24.23 -1.99 6.13
C LEU A 510 -25.63 -2.45 6.58
N ILE A 511 -26.19 -1.82 7.59
CA ILE A 511 -27.54 -2.12 8.07
C ILE A 511 -28.57 -1.50 7.11
N VAL A 512 -29.46 -2.33 6.60
CA VAL A 512 -30.61 -1.88 5.78
C VAL A 512 -31.62 -1.22 6.69
N LYS A 513 -32.00 0.02 6.36
CA LYS A 513 -32.99 0.81 7.12
C LYS A 513 -34.41 0.54 6.69
#